data_6bb5c8af2046f7973ce0e3e6e836c73a
#
_entry.id   6bb5c8af2046f7973ce0e3e6e836c73a
#
_cell.length_a   1.000
_cell.length_b   1.000
_cell.length_c   1.000
_cell.angle_alpha   90.00
_cell.angle_beta   90.00
_cell.angle_gamma   90.00
#
_symmetry.space_group_name_H-M   'P 1'
#
loop_
_entity.id
_entity.type
_entity.pdbx_description
1 polymer ?
#
loop_
_entity_poly.entity_id
_entity_poly.type
_entity_poly.pdbx_seq_one_letter_code
_entity_poly.pdbx_strand_id
1 'polypeptide(L)'
;FTSNYYNKSLLSTTPVQVYYNPNPFLLSIISPYKKGSFKINEINPNDFWLSHKNNFDHHNFLWLSLIDRKVDGKNIQKIIFLWMLKYSNFKRKIWETSTLCTRIISWMLNIDIIISNGTFEFKKKFFQNIILQCNHLKKNIRFEKNSLHKLKILTALILSGIIFKEYEENYSIGIKELEKFVK
;
A
#
# COMPACT_ATOMS: atom_id res chain seq x y z
N PHE A 1 -23.38 9.63 -3.78
CA PHE A 1 -22.52 9.50 -2.59
C PHE A 1 -21.45 10.58 -2.68
N THR A 2 -21.47 11.56 -1.76
CA THR A 2 -20.38 12.54 -1.68
C THR A 2 -19.11 11.84 -1.23
N SER A 3 -17.99 12.10 -1.89
CA SER A 3 -16.66 11.55 -1.59
C SER A 3 -16.30 11.63 -0.08
N ASN A 4 -16.73 12.70 0.60
CA ASN A 4 -16.49 12.90 2.02
C ASN A 4 -17.20 11.88 2.93
N TYR A 5 -18.47 11.56 2.67
CA TYR A 5 -19.19 10.55 3.45
C TYR A 5 -18.55 9.18 3.31
N TYR A 6 -18.20 8.81 2.09
CA TYR A 6 -17.54 7.54 1.83
C TYR A 6 -16.19 7.45 2.54
N ASN A 7 -15.35 8.48 2.43
CA ASN A 7 -14.04 8.51 3.12
C ASN A 7 -14.19 8.39 4.65
N LYS A 8 -15.17 9.09 5.25
CA LYS A 8 -15.47 8.95 6.68
C LYS A 8 -15.84 7.51 7.05
N SER A 9 -16.60 6.81 6.21
CA SER A 9 -17.00 5.42 6.46
C SER A 9 -15.84 4.40 6.38
N LEU A 10 -14.68 4.80 5.89
CA LEU A 10 -13.47 3.96 5.82
C LEU A 10 -12.56 4.17 7.03
N LEU A 11 -12.82 5.18 7.86
CA LEU A 11 -12.00 5.46 9.05
C LEU A 11 -12.18 4.37 10.09
N SER A 12 -11.09 4.02 10.75
CA SER A 12 -11.02 3.06 11.85
C SER A 12 -9.80 3.34 12.71
N THR A 13 -9.56 2.53 13.73
CA THR A 13 -8.39 2.66 14.59
C THR A 13 -7.10 2.65 13.76
N THR A 14 -6.22 3.60 14.04
CA THR A 14 -4.90 3.65 13.38
C THR A 14 -3.93 2.75 14.13
N PRO A 15 -3.21 1.82 13.46
CA PRO A 15 -2.18 1.03 14.10
C PRO A 15 -1.11 1.90 14.72
N VAL A 16 -0.58 1.46 15.86
CA VAL A 16 0.48 2.20 16.58
C VAL A 16 1.86 1.78 16.10
N GLN A 17 2.01 0.50 15.78
CA GLN A 17 3.30 -0.08 15.40
C GLN A 17 3.14 -1.22 14.39
N VAL A 18 4.24 -1.53 13.72
CA VAL A 18 4.37 -2.74 12.90
C VAL A 18 4.68 -3.91 13.83
N TYR A 19 3.86 -4.93 13.79
CA TYR A 19 4.04 -6.15 14.57
C TYR A 19 4.98 -7.14 13.88
N TYR A 20 4.89 -7.25 12.57
CA TYR A 20 5.73 -8.12 11.75
C TYR A 20 6.24 -7.39 10.52
N ASN A 21 7.56 -7.45 10.30
CA ASN A 21 8.18 -6.93 9.07
C ASN A 21 8.31 -8.06 8.05
N PRO A 22 7.61 -8.00 6.90
CA PRO A 22 7.77 -8.98 5.85
C PRO A 22 9.21 -9.05 5.36
N ASN A 23 9.67 -10.25 5.03
CA ASN A 23 11.00 -10.42 4.46
C ASN A 23 11.07 -9.77 3.08
N PRO A 24 11.99 -8.83 2.82
CA PRO A 24 12.19 -8.21 1.51
C PRO A 24 12.48 -9.22 0.37
N PHE A 25 12.90 -10.43 0.70
CA PHE A 25 13.08 -11.51 -0.29
C PHE A 25 11.78 -11.82 -1.05
N LEU A 26 10.61 -11.69 -0.40
CA LEU A 26 9.31 -11.88 -1.07
C LEU A 26 9.13 -10.93 -2.26
N LEU A 27 9.71 -9.73 -2.20
CA LEU A 27 9.70 -8.78 -3.31
C LEU A 27 10.50 -9.26 -4.52
N SER A 28 11.60 -9.97 -4.29
CA SER A 28 12.44 -10.49 -5.39
C SER A 28 11.73 -11.57 -6.21
N ILE A 29 10.77 -12.28 -5.61
CA ILE A 29 9.95 -13.28 -6.27
C ILE A 29 8.92 -12.66 -7.21
N ILE A 30 8.34 -11.53 -6.81
CA ILE A 30 7.24 -10.87 -7.55
C ILE A 30 7.71 -9.73 -8.45
N SER A 31 8.96 -9.29 -8.33
CA SER A 31 9.53 -8.21 -9.15
C SER A 31 10.59 -8.75 -10.10
N PRO A 32 10.36 -8.70 -11.42
CA PRO A 32 11.35 -9.09 -12.44
C PRO A 32 12.49 -8.06 -12.57
N TYR A 33 12.46 -6.96 -11.84
CA TYR A 33 13.35 -5.83 -11.99
C TYR A 33 14.64 -5.99 -11.18
N LYS A 34 15.76 -5.51 -11.72
CA LYS A 34 17.05 -5.47 -11.03
C LYS A 34 17.04 -4.47 -9.89
N LYS A 35 17.44 -4.90 -8.68
CA LYS A 35 17.64 -4.01 -7.53
C LYS A 35 18.59 -2.86 -7.87
N GLY A 36 18.31 -1.66 -7.34
CA GLY A 36 19.16 -0.48 -7.53
C GLY A 36 19.01 0.21 -8.89
N SER A 37 18.08 -0.26 -9.75
CA SER A 37 17.81 0.40 -11.03
C SER A 37 17.06 1.74 -10.88
N PHE A 38 16.46 1.99 -9.71
CA PHE A 38 15.72 3.22 -9.42
C PHE A 38 16.49 4.08 -8.41
N LYS A 39 17.11 5.15 -8.91
CA LYS A 39 17.98 6.04 -8.13
C LYS A 39 17.18 7.12 -7.39
N ILE A 40 16.53 6.74 -6.32
CA ILE A 40 15.62 7.59 -5.55
C ILE A 40 16.27 8.88 -5.02
N ASN A 41 17.57 8.86 -4.73
CA ASN A 41 18.29 10.03 -4.20
C ASN A 41 18.53 11.12 -5.26
N GLU A 42 18.45 10.78 -6.54
CA GLU A 42 18.58 11.73 -7.66
C GLU A 42 17.23 12.39 -8.00
N ILE A 43 16.15 11.95 -7.39
CA ILE A 43 14.78 12.42 -7.68
C ILE A 43 14.40 13.54 -6.72
N ASN A 44 13.95 14.68 -7.30
CA ASN A 44 13.26 15.69 -6.51
C ASN A 44 11.82 15.20 -6.19
N PRO A 45 11.46 15.02 -4.91
CA PRO A 45 10.15 14.51 -4.54
C PRO A 45 8.96 15.36 -5.03
N ASN A 46 9.13 16.68 -5.17
CA ASN A 46 8.08 17.56 -5.65
C ASN A 46 7.81 17.34 -7.14
N ASP A 47 8.86 17.14 -7.93
CA ASP A 47 8.76 16.97 -9.39
C ASP A 47 8.28 15.56 -9.74
N PHE A 48 8.51 14.58 -8.86
CA PHE A 48 8.10 13.18 -9.08
C PHE A 48 6.60 13.06 -9.41
N TRP A 49 5.73 13.71 -8.65
CA TRP A 49 4.28 13.66 -8.89
C TRP A 49 3.79 14.66 -9.94
N LEU A 50 4.58 15.62 -10.34
CA LEU A 50 4.27 16.53 -11.45
C LEU A 50 4.51 15.83 -12.79
N SER A 51 5.67 15.23 -12.96
CA SER A 51 6.07 14.52 -14.18
C SER A 51 5.28 13.22 -14.40
N HIS A 52 4.81 12.55 -13.31
CA HIS A 52 4.09 11.28 -13.37
C HIS A 52 2.59 11.38 -13.08
N LYS A 53 2.01 12.58 -13.18
CA LYS A 53 0.59 12.84 -12.87
C LYS A 53 -0.39 11.91 -13.62
N ASN A 54 -0.08 11.57 -14.85
CA ASN A 54 -0.91 10.73 -15.72
C ASN A 54 -0.38 9.29 -15.85
N ASN A 55 0.74 8.96 -15.23
CA ASN A 55 1.29 7.62 -15.24
C ASN A 55 0.75 6.83 -14.04
N PHE A 56 -0.33 6.08 -14.25
CA PHE A 56 -0.99 5.29 -13.21
C PHE A 56 -0.07 4.22 -12.61
N ASP A 57 0.91 3.73 -13.36
CA ASP A 57 1.86 2.72 -12.87
C ASP A 57 2.72 3.24 -11.71
N HIS A 58 2.94 4.54 -11.59
CA HIS A 58 3.64 5.11 -10.43
C HIS A 58 2.79 5.10 -9.16
N HIS A 59 1.46 5.10 -9.28
CA HIS A 59 0.54 5.03 -8.16
C HIS A 59 0.41 3.64 -7.53
N ASN A 60 0.96 2.59 -8.16
CA ASN A 60 1.03 1.24 -7.60
C ASN A 60 2.26 1.01 -6.70
N PHE A 61 3.23 1.92 -6.70
CA PHE A 61 4.46 1.90 -5.90
C PHE A 61 5.37 0.67 -6.11
N LEU A 62 5.21 -0.08 -7.20
CA LEU A 62 6.11 -1.21 -7.50
C LEU A 62 7.58 -0.79 -7.63
N TRP A 63 7.84 0.47 -7.98
CA TRP A 63 9.18 1.04 -8.05
C TRP A 63 9.95 0.97 -6.72
N LEU A 64 9.25 0.84 -5.56
CA LEU A 64 9.90 0.60 -4.26
C LEU A 64 10.73 -0.69 -4.25
N SER A 65 10.36 -1.70 -5.03
CA SER A 65 11.11 -2.94 -5.15
C SER A 65 12.46 -2.79 -5.87
N LEU A 66 12.64 -1.68 -6.61
CA LEU A 66 13.85 -1.37 -7.39
C LEU A 66 14.89 -0.61 -6.57
N ILE A 67 14.52 -0.14 -5.38
CA ILE A 67 15.38 0.70 -4.54
C ILE A 67 16.40 -0.17 -3.79
N ASP A 68 17.64 0.30 -3.74
CA ASP A 68 18.65 -0.27 -2.86
C ASP A 68 18.24 -0.06 -1.38
N ARG A 69 18.25 -1.12 -0.58
CA ARG A 69 17.90 -1.08 0.84
C ARG A 69 18.87 -0.28 1.72
N LYS A 70 20.02 0.09 1.19
CA LYS A 70 21.01 0.92 1.87
C LYS A 70 20.74 2.43 1.78
N VAL A 71 19.74 2.85 0.98
CA VAL A 71 19.42 4.27 0.84
C VAL A 71 18.73 4.82 2.09
N ASP A 72 18.97 6.11 2.35
CA ASP A 72 18.20 6.85 3.37
C ASP A 72 16.74 6.98 2.91
N GLY A 73 15.81 6.53 3.74
CA GLY A 73 14.38 6.55 3.46
C GLY A 73 13.75 7.95 3.33
N LYS A 74 14.47 9.03 3.57
CA LYS A 74 13.92 10.40 3.59
C LYS A 74 13.23 10.82 2.29
N ASN A 75 13.82 10.53 1.14
CA ASN A 75 13.19 10.86 -0.15
C ASN A 75 11.97 9.99 -0.41
N ILE A 76 12.02 8.71 -0.04
CA ILE A 76 10.87 7.81 -0.11
C ILE A 76 9.72 8.37 0.72
N GLN A 77 9.98 8.77 1.96
CA GLN A 77 8.99 9.35 2.86
C GLN A 77 8.38 10.62 2.31
N LYS A 78 9.19 11.52 1.73
CA LYS A 78 8.70 12.75 1.09
C LYS A 78 7.78 12.45 -0.10
N ILE A 79 8.18 11.52 -0.97
CA ILE A 79 7.37 11.13 -2.15
C ILE A 79 6.03 10.53 -1.68
N ILE A 80 6.05 9.63 -0.70
CA ILE A 80 4.83 9.01 -0.14
C ILE A 80 3.98 10.07 0.56
N PHE A 81 4.57 10.97 1.34
CA PHE A 81 3.85 12.04 2.02
C PHE A 81 3.14 12.97 1.05
N LEU A 82 3.81 13.41 -0.01
CA LEU A 82 3.21 14.23 -1.07
C LEU A 82 2.07 13.50 -1.79
N TRP A 83 2.22 12.18 -2.00
CA TRP A 83 1.15 11.35 -2.52
C TRP A 83 -0.06 11.33 -1.57
N MET A 84 0.17 11.12 -0.28
CA MET A 84 -0.89 11.09 0.73
C MET A 84 -1.66 12.42 0.79
N LEU A 85 -0.98 13.55 0.73
CA LEU A 85 -1.63 14.87 0.72
C LEU A 85 -2.63 15.02 -0.44
N LYS A 86 -2.34 14.39 -1.58
CA LYS A 86 -3.11 14.58 -2.81
C LYS A 86 -4.13 13.48 -3.09
N TYR A 87 -3.84 12.24 -2.66
CA TYR A 87 -4.54 11.04 -3.11
C TYR A 87 -5.05 10.12 -1.99
N SER A 88 -4.95 10.54 -0.71
CA SER A 88 -5.47 9.77 0.44
C SER A 88 -6.98 9.54 0.37
N ASN A 89 -7.71 10.51 -0.16
CA ASN A 89 -9.15 10.38 -0.32
C ASN A 89 -9.49 9.58 -1.59
N PHE A 90 -10.62 8.87 -1.53
CA PHE A 90 -11.10 8.08 -2.65
C PHE A 90 -11.17 8.89 -3.95
N LYS A 91 -10.46 8.41 -4.97
CA LYS A 91 -10.45 8.92 -6.35
C LYS A 91 -10.51 7.74 -7.30
N ARG A 92 -11.63 7.60 -8.03
CA ARG A 92 -11.95 6.41 -8.83
C ARG A 92 -10.78 5.84 -9.65
N LYS A 93 -10.05 6.68 -10.37
CA LYS A 93 -8.92 6.24 -11.20
C LYS A 93 -7.71 5.75 -10.38
N ILE A 94 -7.38 6.47 -9.30
CA ILE A 94 -6.20 6.16 -8.45
C ILE A 94 -6.49 4.98 -7.52
N TRP A 95 -7.78 4.76 -7.21
CA TRP A 95 -8.27 3.69 -6.34
C TRP A 95 -8.89 2.53 -7.13
N GLU A 96 -8.54 2.42 -8.40
CA GLU A 96 -8.87 1.24 -9.21
C GLU A 96 -8.26 0.00 -8.54
N THR A 97 -9.01 -1.11 -8.49
CA THR A 97 -8.73 -2.28 -7.66
C THR A 97 -7.31 -2.82 -7.83
N SER A 98 -6.85 -2.98 -9.08
CA SER A 98 -5.53 -3.54 -9.33
C SER A 98 -4.41 -2.63 -8.82
N THR A 99 -4.48 -1.33 -9.14
CA THR A 99 -3.52 -0.31 -8.69
C THR A 99 -3.51 -0.19 -7.17
N LEU A 100 -4.68 -0.17 -6.55
CA LEU A 100 -4.84 -0.07 -5.11
C LEU A 100 -4.23 -1.26 -4.37
N CYS A 101 -4.57 -2.48 -4.79
CA CYS A 101 -4.02 -3.70 -4.19
C CYS A 101 -2.51 -3.75 -4.31
N THR A 102 -1.98 -3.49 -5.51
CA THR A 102 -0.54 -3.49 -5.76
C THR A 102 0.17 -2.45 -4.91
N ARG A 103 -0.40 -1.25 -4.73
CA ARG A 103 0.14 -0.21 -3.84
C ARG A 103 0.20 -0.67 -2.39
N ILE A 104 -0.89 -1.21 -1.85
CA ILE A 104 -0.94 -1.70 -0.47
C ILE A 104 0.10 -2.79 -0.27
N ILE A 105 0.18 -3.77 -1.16
CA ILE A 105 1.17 -4.86 -1.11
C ILE A 105 2.59 -4.28 -1.18
N SER A 106 2.86 -3.38 -2.12
CA SER A 106 4.18 -2.73 -2.26
C SER A 106 4.57 -1.96 -1.01
N TRP A 107 3.65 -1.22 -0.41
CA TRP A 107 3.91 -0.49 0.83
C TRP A 107 4.19 -1.42 2.01
N MET A 108 3.39 -2.47 2.17
CA MET A 108 3.55 -3.41 3.27
C MET A 108 4.83 -4.24 3.16
N LEU A 109 5.19 -4.68 1.96
CA LEU A 109 6.44 -5.42 1.74
C LEU A 109 7.70 -4.55 1.83
N ASN A 110 7.57 -3.22 1.74
CA ASN A 110 8.65 -2.26 1.88
C ASN A 110 8.53 -1.40 3.15
N ILE A 111 7.72 -1.83 4.11
CA ILE A 111 7.38 -1.01 5.27
C ILE A 111 8.61 -0.60 6.09
N ASP A 112 9.60 -1.48 6.21
CA ASP A 112 10.87 -1.25 6.87
C ASP A 112 11.60 -0.01 6.33
N ILE A 113 11.82 0.06 5.01
CA ILE A 113 12.51 1.20 4.38
C ILE A 113 11.66 2.48 4.39
N ILE A 114 10.32 2.34 4.33
CA ILE A 114 9.41 3.49 4.35
C ILE A 114 9.40 4.15 5.73
N ILE A 115 9.34 3.37 6.81
CA ILE A 115 9.20 3.92 8.17
C ILE A 115 10.53 4.13 8.89
N SER A 116 11.66 3.66 8.33
CA SER A 116 12.98 3.88 8.92
C SER A 116 13.23 5.37 9.11
N ASN A 117 13.65 5.78 10.29
CA ASN A 117 13.90 7.19 10.64
C ASN A 117 12.71 8.15 10.42
N GLY A 118 11.50 7.62 10.15
CA GLY A 118 10.29 8.43 9.98
C GLY A 118 9.81 9.00 11.32
N THR A 119 9.29 10.23 11.29
CA THR A 119 8.66 10.84 12.47
C THR A 119 7.40 10.08 12.86
N PHE A 120 6.99 10.19 14.13
CA PHE A 120 5.76 9.60 14.62
C PHE A 120 4.54 10.03 13.79
N GLU A 121 4.45 11.32 13.45
CA GLU A 121 3.38 11.88 12.64
C GLU A 121 3.31 11.29 11.23
N PHE A 122 4.47 11.10 10.59
CA PHE A 122 4.53 10.44 9.28
C PHE A 122 4.04 8.99 9.38
N LYS A 123 4.56 8.21 10.34
CA LYS A 123 4.18 6.80 10.55
C LYS A 123 2.68 6.68 10.79
N LYS A 124 2.12 7.50 11.68
CA LYS A 124 0.69 7.52 11.97
C LYS A 124 -0.16 7.76 10.72
N LYS A 125 0.17 8.80 9.95
CA LYS A 125 -0.54 9.11 8.69
C LYS A 125 -0.39 7.99 7.66
N PHE A 126 0.77 7.39 7.56
CA PHE A 126 1.05 6.30 6.63
C PHE A 126 0.24 5.05 6.97
N PHE A 127 0.24 4.62 8.23
CA PHE A 127 -0.55 3.47 8.68
C PHE A 127 -2.05 3.72 8.51
N GLN A 128 -2.52 4.91 8.87
CA GLN A 128 -3.92 5.30 8.64
C GLN A 128 -4.31 5.18 7.17
N ASN A 129 -3.41 5.57 6.25
CA ASN A 129 -3.65 5.46 4.82
C ASN A 129 -3.74 4.01 4.33
N ILE A 130 -2.86 3.13 4.83
CA ILE A 130 -2.92 1.69 4.50
C ILE A 130 -4.27 1.12 4.92
N ILE A 131 -4.66 1.35 6.18
CA ILE A 131 -5.88 0.79 6.74
C ILE A 131 -7.14 1.32 6.04
N LEU A 132 -7.18 2.61 5.76
CA LEU A 132 -8.28 3.22 5.02
C LEU A 132 -8.47 2.55 3.64
N GLN A 133 -7.37 2.26 2.95
CA GLN A 133 -7.39 1.56 1.67
C GLN A 133 -7.78 0.07 1.83
N CYS A 134 -7.29 -0.62 2.87
CA CYS A 134 -7.72 -1.99 3.19
C CYS A 134 -9.21 -2.07 3.48
N ASN A 135 -9.77 -1.09 4.21
CA ASN A 135 -11.21 -1.01 4.48
C ASN A 135 -12.02 -0.80 3.20
N HIS A 136 -11.49 -0.02 2.25
CA HIS A 136 -12.11 0.09 0.92
C HIS A 136 -12.15 -1.27 0.21
N LEU A 137 -11.05 -2.01 0.19
CA LEU A 137 -11.00 -3.34 -0.43
C LEU A 137 -11.97 -4.31 0.27
N LYS A 138 -11.97 -4.34 1.60
CA LYS A 138 -12.87 -5.19 2.41
C LYS A 138 -14.35 -4.94 2.10
N LYS A 139 -14.75 -3.68 1.91
CA LYS A 139 -16.13 -3.33 1.52
C LYS A 139 -16.50 -3.75 0.10
N ASN A 140 -15.52 -3.79 -0.81
CA ASN A 140 -15.76 -3.98 -2.23
C ASN A 140 -15.48 -5.40 -2.74
N ILE A 141 -14.83 -6.27 -1.96
CA ILE A 141 -14.45 -7.62 -2.38
C ILE A 141 -15.63 -8.45 -2.89
N ARG A 142 -16.80 -8.33 -2.28
CA ARG A 142 -18.02 -9.06 -2.69
C ARG A 142 -18.56 -8.65 -4.08
N PHE A 143 -18.17 -7.47 -4.56
CA PHE A 143 -18.59 -6.96 -5.87
C PHE A 143 -17.55 -7.19 -6.95
N GLU A 144 -16.32 -7.61 -6.58
CA GLU A 144 -15.24 -7.88 -7.52
C GLU A 144 -15.52 -9.19 -8.28
N LYS A 145 -15.61 -9.10 -9.60
CA LYS A 145 -15.87 -10.24 -10.48
C LYS A 145 -14.60 -10.83 -11.10
N ASN A 146 -13.55 -10.03 -11.19
CA ASN A 146 -12.27 -10.47 -11.74
C ASN A 146 -11.51 -11.31 -10.71
N SER A 147 -11.24 -12.57 -11.03
CA SER A 147 -10.57 -13.52 -10.14
C SER A 147 -9.18 -13.07 -9.72
N LEU A 148 -8.39 -12.49 -10.64
CA LEU A 148 -7.06 -11.97 -10.33
C LEU A 148 -7.12 -10.76 -9.38
N HIS A 149 -8.07 -9.86 -9.60
CA HIS A 149 -8.29 -8.72 -8.69
C HIS A 149 -8.72 -9.21 -7.31
N LYS A 150 -9.62 -10.20 -7.25
CA LYS A 150 -10.05 -10.80 -5.98
C LYS A 150 -8.87 -11.42 -5.22
N LEU A 151 -8.02 -12.16 -5.92
CA LEU A 151 -6.79 -12.72 -5.32
C LEU A 151 -5.86 -11.62 -4.77
N LYS A 152 -5.65 -10.55 -5.52
CA LYS A 152 -4.86 -9.39 -5.05
C LYS A 152 -5.48 -8.73 -3.80
N ILE A 153 -6.81 -8.60 -3.74
CA ILE A 153 -7.51 -8.08 -2.55
C ILE A 153 -7.23 -8.98 -1.34
N LEU A 154 -7.40 -10.29 -1.50
CA LEU A 154 -7.15 -11.25 -0.43
C LEU A 154 -5.71 -11.18 0.07
N THR A 155 -4.73 -11.10 -0.84
CA THR A 155 -3.32 -10.93 -0.48
C THR A 155 -3.09 -9.64 0.33
N ALA A 156 -3.67 -8.52 -0.10
CA ALA A 156 -3.54 -7.25 0.63
C ALA A 156 -4.17 -7.31 2.04
N LEU A 157 -5.33 -7.95 2.18
CA LEU A 157 -5.98 -8.14 3.49
C LEU A 157 -5.16 -9.07 4.39
N ILE A 158 -4.69 -10.22 3.90
CA ILE A 158 -3.86 -11.16 4.65
C ILE A 158 -2.60 -10.44 5.16
N LEU A 159 -1.88 -9.73 4.30
CA LEU A 159 -0.69 -8.99 4.70
C LEU A 159 -0.99 -7.93 5.76
N SER A 160 -2.12 -7.21 5.65
CA SER A 160 -2.48 -6.21 6.65
C SER A 160 -2.75 -6.83 8.03
N GLY A 161 -3.35 -8.01 8.07
CA GLY A 161 -3.60 -8.74 9.32
C GLY A 161 -2.34 -9.36 9.94
N ILE A 162 -1.32 -9.68 9.11
CA ILE A 162 -0.03 -10.15 9.61
C ILE A 162 0.80 -8.98 10.18
N ILE A 163 0.80 -7.84 9.49
CA ILE A 163 1.66 -6.69 9.82
C ILE A 163 1.12 -5.89 11.00
N PHE A 164 -0.19 -5.72 11.09
CA PHE A 164 -0.85 -4.92 12.13
C PHE A 164 -1.72 -5.80 13.02
N LYS A 165 -1.31 -5.95 14.29
CA LYS A 165 -2.02 -6.78 15.28
C LYS A 165 -3.49 -6.36 15.45
N GLU A 166 -3.75 -5.05 15.40
CA GLU A 166 -5.11 -4.49 15.51
C GLU A 166 -6.02 -4.91 14.35
N TYR A 167 -5.47 -5.50 13.31
CA TYR A 167 -6.17 -5.93 12.09
C TYR A 167 -6.06 -7.43 11.81
N GLU A 168 -5.78 -8.25 12.84
CA GLU A 168 -5.71 -9.71 12.73
C GLU A 168 -6.98 -10.32 12.10
N GLU A 169 -8.14 -9.68 12.28
CA GLU A 169 -9.37 -10.09 11.61
C GLU A 169 -9.27 -10.06 10.07
N ASN A 170 -8.47 -9.17 9.49
CA ASN A 170 -8.26 -9.13 8.04
C ASN A 170 -7.53 -10.38 7.54
N TYR A 171 -6.58 -10.92 8.33
CA TYR A 171 -5.94 -12.20 8.05
C TYR A 171 -6.99 -13.33 8.02
N SER A 172 -7.81 -13.43 9.05
CA SER A 172 -8.84 -14.47 9.17
C SER A 172 -9.86 -14.39 8.03
N ILE A 173 -10.32 -13.18 7.69
CA ILE A 173 -11.22 -12.95 6.54
C ILE A 173 -10.53 -13.35 5.23
N GLY A 174 -9.28 -12.91 5.04
CA GLY A 174 -8.52 -13.18 3.83
C GLY A 174 -8.31 -14.67 3.59
N ILE A 175 -7.91 -15.43 4.60
CA ILE A 175 -7.73 -16.89 4.52
C ILE A 175 -9.06 -17.59 4.23
N LYS A 176 -10.11 -17.27 4.99
CA LYS A 176 -11.44 -17.88 4.77
C LYS A 176 -11.98 -17.68 3.36
N GLU A 177 -11.81 -16.49 2.81
CA GLU A 177 -12.25 -16.20 1.44
C GLU A 177 -11.31 -16.85 0.39
N LEU A 178 -10.01 -16.95 0.68
CA LEU A 178 -9.07 -17.64 -0.19
C LEU A 178 -9.38 -19.14 -0.29
N GLU A 179 -9.69 -19.79 0.82
CA GLU A 179 -10.11 -21.20 0.84
C GLU A 179 -11.35 -21.47 -0.01
N LYS A 180 -12.31 -20.53 -0.02
CA LYS A 180 -13.50 -20.62 -0.88
C LYS A 180 -13.16 -20.40 -2.37
N PHE A 181 -12.12 -19.62 -2.62
CA PHE A 181 -11.69 -19.28 -3.97
C PHE A 181 -10.94 -20.43 -4.67
N VAL A 182 -10.27 -21.27 -3.87
CA VAL A 182 -9.47 -22.40 -4.39
C VAL A 182 -10.31 -23.68 -4.54
N LYS A 183 -11.43 -23.79 -3.85
CA LYS A 183 -12.43 -24.88 -4.00
C LYS A 183 -13.31 -24.67 -5.24
#